data_58e97c656f4dc8abcfed4846c282e448
#
_entry.id   58e97c656f4dc8abcfed4846c282e448
#
_cell.length_a   1.000
_cell.length_b   1.000
_cell.length_c   1.000
_cell.angle_alpha   90.00
_cell.angle_beta   90.00
_cell.angle_gamma   90.00
#
_symmetry.space_group_name_H-M   'P 1'
#
loop_
_entity.id
_entity.type
_entity.pdbx_description
1 polymer ?
#
loop_
_entity_poly.entity_id
_entity_poly.type
_entity_poly.pdbx_seq_one_letter_code
_entity_poly.pdbx_strand_id
1 'polypeptide(L)'
;MAREEISARGFALLSGMEEPADLVVVGGDFDLTYRKLKEAVLHIQGGARLIGTNPDLLIPTEEGLIPEAGTTLAALEAATGIRPVIIGKPEHILFDLALDKMGVTPAEAAMLGDRLETDILGGRQAGLMTILVETGVDSRRTAAMKGIHPDLTVKSLRDLMALWEEQK
;
A
#
# COMPACT_ATOMS: atom_id res chain seq x y z
N MET A 1 1.75 -4.20 -16.42
CA MET A 1 1.99 -2.93 -15.66
C MET A 1 3.12 -3.08 -14.64
N ALA A 2 2.98 -3.77 -13.49
CA ALA A 2 4.10 -3.86 -12.51
C ALA A 2 5.37 -4.52 -13.06
N ARG A 3 5.26 -5.60 -13.85
CA ARG A 3 6.41 -6.29 -14.43
C ARG A 3 7.21 -5.40 -15.40
N GLU A 4 6.55 -4.64 -16.23
CA GLU A 4 7.18 -3.72 -17.19
C GLU A 4 7.94 -2.61 -16.47
N GLU A 5 7.35 -2.04 -15.41
CA GLU A 5 7.95 -0.99 -14.60
C GLU A 5 9.21 -1.48 -13.86
N ILE A 6 9.13 -2.68 -13.26
CA ILE A 6 10.27 -3.33 -12.58
C ILE A 6 11.41 -3.57 -13.59
N SER A 7 11.09 -4.10 -14.76
CA SER A 7 12.09 -4.33 -15.83
C SER A 7 12.68 -3.02 -16.35
N ALA A 8 11.88 -1.97 -16.54
CA ALA A 8 12.34 -0.65 -16.96
C ALA A 8 13.30 0.02 -15.95
N ARG A 9 13.25 -0.40 -14.69
CA ARG A 9 14.18 0.02 -13.62
C ARG A 9 15.44 -0.82 -13.52
N GLY A 10 15.66 -1.75 -14.47
CA GLY A 10 16.89 -2.55 -14.58
C GLY A 10 16.87 -3.84 -13.77
N PHE A 11 15.73 -4.24 -13.20
CA PHE A 11 15.60 -5.53 -12.53
C PHE A 11 15.34 -6.64 -13.55
N ALA A 12 16.07 -7.77 -13.41
CA ALA A 12 15.81 -8.98 -14.17
C ALA A 12 14.55 -9.68 -13.64
N LEU A 13 13.62 -10.00 -14.54
CA LEU A 13 12.43 -10.77 -14.19
C LEU A 13 12.71 -12.24 -14.45
N LEU A 14 12.77 -13.03 -13.39
CA LEU A 14 12.98 -14.47 -13.49
C LEU A 14 11.65 -15.20 -13.76
N SER A 15 11.75 -16.33 -14.41
CA SER A 15 10.68 -17.31 -14.53
C SER A 15 11.25 -18.72 -14.25
N GLY A 16 10.57 -19.47 -13.39
CA GLY A 16 11.06 -20.79 -12.95
C GLY A 16 12.16 -20.69 -11.89
N MET A 17 12.95 -21.76 -11.78
CA MET A 17 13.90 -21.99 -10.69
C MET A 17 15.36 -22.11 -11.16
N GLU A 18 15.65 -21.71 -12.39
CA GLU A 18 17.00 -21.88 -13.00
C GLU A 18 18.04 -20.98 -12.32
N GLU A 19 17.60 -19.81 -11.86
CA GLU A 19 18.44 -18.84 -11.15
C GLU A 19 17.79 -18.48 -9.80
N PRO A 20 18.59 -18.19 -8.75
CA PRO A 20 18.06 -17.70 -7.48
C PRO A 20 17.53 -16.27 -7.65
N ALA A 21 16.37 -15.98 -7.03
CA ALA A 21 15.85 -14.63 -6.96
C ALA A 21 16.37 -13.91 -5.71
N ASP A 22 16.67 -12.62 -5.82
CA ASP A 22 16.95 -11.74 -4.69
C ASP A 22 15.66 -11.27 -4.01
N LEU A 23 14.60 -11.11 -4.81
CA LEU A 23 13.31 -10.55 -4.35
C LEU A 23 12.16 -11.38 -4.92
N VAL A 24 11.17 -11.64 -4.08
CA VAL A 24 9.82 -12.07 -4.48
C VAL A 24 8.88 -10.90 -4.22
N VAL A 25 8.34 -10.32 -5.30
CA VAL A 25 7.42 -9.16 -5.21
C VAL A 25 5.99 -9.64 -5.48
N VAL A 26 5.10 -9.35 -4.55
CA VAL A 26 3.69 -9.74 -4.60
C VAL A 26 2.82 -8.49 -4.71
N GLY A 27 1.99 -8.45 -5.75
CA GLY A 27 0.88 -7.53 -5.94
C GLY A 27 -0.40 -8.30 -6.25
N GLY A 28 -1.49 -7.60 -6.58
CA GLY A 28 -2.72 -8.25 -7.06
C GLY A 28 -2.42 -9.05 -8.33
N ASP A 29 -2.68 -10.34 -8.29
CA ASP A 29 -2.50 -11.28 -9.42
C ASP A 29 -3.76 -12.14 -9.56
N PHE A 30 -4.64 -11.72 -10.48
CA PHE A 30 -5.90 -12.43 -10.77
C PHE A 30 -5.68 -13.76 -11.53
N ASP A 31 -4.47 -13.99 -12.04
CA ASP A 31 -4.05 -15.22 -12.69
C ASP A 31 -3.09 -16.04 -11.81
N LEU A 32 -3.22 -15.95 -10.48
CA LEU A 32 -2.41 -16.71 -9.54
C LEU A 32 -2.59 -18.22 -9.78
N THR A 33 -1.46 -18.90 -9.92
CA THR A 33 -1.43 -20.36 -10.08
C THR A 33 -0.64 -21.02 -8.97
N TYR A 34 -0.92 -22.31 -8.70
CA TYR A 34 -0.12 -23.10 -7.78
C TYR A 34 1.38 -23.09 -8.15
N ARG A 35 1.70 -23.08 -9.45
CA ARG A 35 3.09 -22.99 -9.93
C ARG A 35 3.75 -21.69 -9.46
N LYS A 36 3.10 -20.53 -9.65
CA LYS A 36 3.63 -19.24 -9.19
C LYS A 36 3.85 -19.24 -7.67
N LEU A 37 2.87 -19.77 -6.92
CA LEU A 37 2.96 -19.84 -5.46
C LEU A 37 4.12 -20.76 -5.02
N LYS A 38 4.26 -21.93 -5.66
CA LYS A 38 5.37 -22.87 -5.39
C LYS A 38 6.72 -22.23 -5.66
N GLU A 39 6.90 -21.58 -6.82
CA GLU A 39 8.15 -20.92 -7.20
C GLU A 39 8.49 -19.79 -6.19
N ALA A 40 7.52 -18.99 -5.79
CA ALA A 40 7.71 -17.96 -4.77
C ALA A 40 8.17 -18.55 -3.42
N VAL A 41 7.53 -19.62 -2.94
CA VAL A 41 7.93 -20.31 -1.70
C VAL A 41 9.38 -20.80 -1.79
N LEU A 42 9.76 -21.44 -2.89
CA LEU A 42 11.10 -21.97 -3.06
C LEU A 42 12.17 -20.87 -3.12
N HIS A 43 11.91 -19.77 -3.81
CA HIS A 43 12.81 -18.61 -3.83
C HIS A 43 12.96 -17.97 -2.44
N ILE A 44 11.85 -17.81 -1.69
CA ILE A 44 11.89 -17.27 -0.33
C ILE A 44 12.68 -18.19 0.60
N GLN A 45 12.48 -19.51 0.52
CA GLN A 45 13.27 -20.50 1.26
C GLN A 45 14.74 -20.48 0.87
N GLY A 46 15.05 -20.10 -0.38
CA GLY A 46 16.40 -19.89 -0.90
C GLY A 46 17.04 -18.57 -0.47
N GLY A 47 16.33 -17.73 0.29
CA GLY A 47 16.84 -16.47 0.84
C GLY A 47 16.32 -15.20 0.15
N ALA A 48 15.43 -15.29 -0.82
CA ALA A 48 14.81 -14.13 -1.43
C ALA A 48 13.97 -13.36 -0.40
N ARG A 49 14.05 -12.01 -0.44
CA ARG A 49 13.21 -11.14 0.39
C ARG A 49 11.78 -11.09 -0.17
N LEU A 50 10.81 -11.23 0.72
CA LEU A 50 9.38 -11.13 0.36
C LEU A 50 8.92 -9.67 0.49
N ILE A 51 8.46 -9.09 -0.61
CA ILE A 51 7.97 -7.71 -0.73
C ILE A 51 6.48 -7.74 -1.12
N GLY A 52 5.65 -7.00 -0.40
CA GLY A 52 4.24 -6.81 -0.71
C GLY A 52 3.94 -5.37 -1.15
N THR A 53 3.14 -5.21 -2.19
CA THR A 53 2.70 -3.88 -2.66
C THR A 53 1.69 -3.25 -1.72
N ASN A 54 0.82 -4.06 -1.11
CA ASN A 54 -0.16 -3.65 -0.10
C ASN A 54 -0.54 -4.85 0.79
N PRO A 55 -1.08 -4.63 2.00
CA PRO A 55 -1.49 -5.69 2.91
C PRO A 55 -2.96 -6.12 2.74
N ASP A 56 -3.70 -5.55 1.78
CA ASP A 56 -5.13 -5.76 1.65
C ASP A 56 -5.45 -7.22 1.33
N LEU A 57 -6.25 -7.86 2.18
CA LEU A 57 -6.67 -9.25 1.99
C LEU A 57 -7.70 -9.39 0.88
N LEU A 58 -8.58 -8.39 0.75
CA LEU A 58 -9.71 -8.40 -0.17
C LEU A 58 -9.84 -7.07 -0.91
N ILE A 59 -10.29 -7.13 -2.15
CA ILE A 59 -10.65 -5.97 -2.97
C ILE A 59 -12.12 -6.08 -3.40
N PRO A 60 -12.93 -4.99 -3.33
CA PRO A 60 -14.29 -5.00 -3.83
C PRO A 60 -14.31 -4.96 -5.37
N THR A 61 -15.14 -5.82 -5.96
CA THR A 61 -15.45 -5.87 -7.39
C THR A 61 -16.95 -5.96 -7.62
N GLU A 62 -17.39 -5.94 -8.87
CA GLU A 62 -18.79 -6.15 -9.22
C GLU A 62 -19.29 -7.55 -8.83
N GLU A 63 -18.42 -8.55 -8.75
CA GLU A 63 -18.71 -9.93 -8.34
C GLU A 63 -18.75 -10.10 -6.82
N GLY A 64 -18.24 -9.12 -6.05
CA GLY A 64 -18.12 -9.15 -4.59
C GLY A 64 -16.69 -8.91 -4.11
N LEU A 65 -16.40 -9.35 -2.88
CA LEU A 65 -15.07 -9.25 -2.29
C LEU A 65 -14.19 -10.41 -2.77
N ILE A 66 -13.13 -10.11 -3.49
CA ILE A 66 -12.20 -11.13 -4.01
C ILE A 66 -10.80 -10.98 -3.39
N PRO A 67 -9.95 -12.04 -3.41
CA PRO A 67 -8.60 -11.98 -2.85
C PRO A 67 -7.72 -10.91 -3.50
N GLU A 68 -6.93 -10.20 -2.67
CA GLU A 68 -5.93 -9.22 -3.07
C GLU A 68 -4.52 -9.68 -2.63
N ALA A 69 -3.51 -8.85 -2.83
CA ALA A 69 -2.10 -9.13 -2.54
C ALA A 69 -1.86 -9.70 -1.12
N GLY A 70 -2.53 -9.13 -0.11
CA GLY A 70 -2.42 -9.59 1.27
C GLY A 70 -2.81 -11.05 1.48
N THR A 71 -3.77 -11.59 0.72
CA THR A 71 -4.13 -13.02 0.77
C THR A 71 -2.98 -13.89 0.28
N THR A 72 -2.32 -13.52 -0.82
CA THR A 72 -1.15 -14.23 -1.34
C THR A 72 0.03 -14.12 -0.37
N LEU A 73 0.26 -12.94 0.19
CA LEU A 73 1.31 -12.72 1.19
C LEU A 73 1.10 -13.58 2.44
N ALA A 74 -0.13 -13.67 2.94
CA ALA A 74 -0.47 -14.52 4.09
C ALA A 74 -0.20 -16.01 3.79
N ALA A 75 -0.50 -16.48 2.58
CA ALA A 75 -0.19 -17.86 2.17
C ALA A 75 1.33 -18.11 2.12
N LEU A 76 2.11 -17.16 1.60
CA LEU A 76 3.57 -17.26 1.54
C LEU A 76 4.20 -17.19 2.94
N GLU A 77 3.73 -16.30 3.81
CA GLU A 77 4.17 -16.20 5.20
C GLU A 77 3.87 -17.50 5.96
N ALA A 78 2.67 -18.06 5.81
CA ALA A 78 2.31 -19.33 6.43
C ALA A 78 3.19 -20.50 5.95
N ALA A 79 3.58 -20.52 4.67
CA ALA A 79 4.40 -21.59 4.09
C ALA A 79 5.89 -21.46 4.40
N THR A 80 6.40 -20.24 4.62
CA THR A 80 7.84 -19.97 4.74
C THR A 80 8.27 -19.51 6.13
N GLY A 81 7.34 -18.99 6.93
CA GLY A 81 7.63 -18.29 8.20
C GLY A 81 8.25 -16.91 8.03
N ILE A 82 8.38 -16.43 6.78
CA ILE A 82 9.01 -15.14 6.48
C ILE A 82 7.93 -14.07 6.32
N ARG A 83 8.01 -13.02 7.14
CA ARG A 83 7.12 -11.87 7.05
C ARG A 83 7.43 -11.01 5.84
N PRO A 84 6.41 -10.57 5.08
CA PRO A 84 6.60 -9.64 3.98
C PRO A 84 6.99 -8.24 4.47
N VAL A 85 7.85 -7.56 3.71
CA VAL A 85 8.02 -6.11 3.81
C VAL A 85 6.96 -5.45 2.95
N ILE A 86 6.04 -4.74 3.57
CA ILE A 86 5.00 -4.00 2.86
C ILE A 86 5.55 -2.63 2.50
N ILE A 87 5.44 -2.25 1.21
CA ILE A 87 5.86 -0.92 0.74
C ILE A 87 4.69 0.04 0.56
N GLY A 88 3.46 -0.48 0.51
CA GLY A 88 2.22 0.31 0.42
C GLY A 88 1.81 0.94 1.74
N LYS A 89 0.86 1.87 1.67
CA LYS A 89 0.23 2.46 2.87
C LYS A 89 -0.36 1.36 3.78
N PRO A 90 -0.28 1.46 5.10
CA PRO A 90 0.14 2.63 5.91
C PRO A 90 1.64 2.76 6.15
N GLU A 91 2.48 1.91 5.57
CA GLU A 91 3.94 1.93 5.79
C GLU A 91 4.56 3.24 5.27
N HIS A 92 5.57 3.74 5.97
CA HIS A 92 6.16 5.06 5.71
C HIS A 92 6.94 5.15 4.39
N ILE A 93 7.35 4.02 3.81
CA ILE A 93 8.25 3.97 2.64
C ILE A 93 7.74 4.81 1.46
N LEU A 94 6.44 4.71 1.12
CA LEU A 94 5.86 5.49 0.02
C LEU A 94 5.76 6.98 0.34
N PHE A 95 5.54 7.34 1.61
CA PHE A 95 5.51 8.73 2.05
C PHE A 95 6.89 9.35 1.98
N ASP A 96 7.93 8.65 2.46
CA ASP A 96 9.32 9.10 2.39
C ASP A 96 9.75 9.32 0.94
N LEU A 97 9.48 8.37 0.05
CA LEU A 97 9.78 8.50 -1.38
C LEU A 97 9.03 9.67 -2.04
N ALA A 98 7.79 9.93 -1.64
CA ALA A 98 7.01 11.06 -2.16
C ALA A 98 7.60 12.39 -1.69
N LEU A 99 7.94 12.50 -0.41
CA LEU A 99 8.57 13.70 0.17
C LEU A 99 9.92 14.00 -0.48
N ASP A 100 10.78 12.99 -0.62
CA ASP A 100 12.07 13.10 -1.31
C ASP A 100 11.89 13.59 -2.75
N LYS A 101 10.93 13.01 -3.48
CA LYS A 101 10.66 13.40 -4.87
C LYS A 101 10.11 14.81 -5.01
N MET A 102 9.32 15.26 -4.04
CA MET A 102 8.80 16.63 -3.98
C MET A 102 9.85 17.64 -3.47
N GLY A 103 10.88 17.17 -2.79
CA GLY A 103 11.90 18.03 -2.17
C GLY A 103 11.38 18.82 -1.00
N VAL A 104 10.43 18.25 -0.23
CA VAL A 104 9.77 18.92 0.91
C VAL A 104 9.92 18.09 2.17
N THR A 105 9.81 18.75 3.31
CA THR A 105 9.76 18.10 4.63
C THR A 105 8.34 17.65 4.97
N PRO A 106 8.16 16.70 5.92
CA PRO A 106 6.81 16.30 6.37
C PRO A 106 5.94 17.47 6.85
N ALA A 107 6.55 18.49 7.47
CA ALA A 107 5.83 19.68 7.96
C ALA A 107 5.27 20.58 6.85
N GLU A 108 5.77 20.44 5.61
CA GLU A 108 5.35 21.20 4.44
C GLU A 108 4.36 20.42 3.55
N ALA A 109 3.98 19.20 3.96
CA ALA A 109 3.12 18.34 3.18
C ALA A 109 1.93 17.85 4.00
N ALA A 110 0.88 17.43 3.31
CA ALA A 110 -0.29 16.83 3.92
C ALA A 110 -0.68 15.53 3.16
N MET A 111 -1.13 14.54 3.91
CA MET A 111 -1.78 13.37 3.34
C MET A 111 -3.28 13.58 3.30
N LEU A 112 -3.84 13.59 2.09
CA LEU A 112 -5.28 13.62 1.85
C LEU A 112 -5.74 12.22 1.42
N GLY A 113 -6.70 11.65 2.13
CA GLY A 113 -7.23 10.33 1.81
C GLY A 113 -8.60 10.09 2.41
N ASP A 114 -9.19 8.96 2.06
CA ASP A 114 -10.52 8.55 2.46
C ASP A 114 -10.53 7.33 3.39
N ARG A 115 -9.36 6.72 3.65
CA ARG A 115 -9.23 5.55 4.52
C ARG A 115 -8.42 5.87 5.78
N LEU A 116 -9.01 5.58 6.93
CA LEU A 116 -8.37 5.86 8.22
C LEU A 116 -7.13 5.01 8.46
N GLU A 117 -7.21 3.71 8.20
CA GLU A 117 -6.14 2.76 8.53
C GLU A 117 -4.93 2.87 7.60
N THR A 118 -5.11 3.32 6.37
CA THR A 118 -4.02 3.40 5.40
C THR A 118 -3.55 4.84 5.17
N ASP A 119 -4.47 5.74 4.87
CA ASP A 119 -4.11 7.12 4.49
C ASP A 119 -3.81 7.95 5.75
N ILE A 120 -4.75 7.99 6.68
CA ILE A 120 -4.63 8.85 7.85
C ILE A 120 -3.57 8.33 8.82
N LEU A 121 -3.62 7.02 9.14
CA LEU A 121 -2.64 6.42 10.02
C LEU A 121 -1.22 6.47 9.42
N GLY A 122 -1.09 6.13 8.14
CA GLY A 122 0.20 6.17 7.43
C GLY A 122 0.76 7.59 7.32
N GLY A 123 -0.06 8.57 6.93
CA GLY A 123 0.35 9.98 6.88
C GLY A 123 0.81 10.49 8.25
N ARG A 124 0.07 10.14 9.30
CA ARG A 124 0.45 10.48 10.68
C ARG A 124 1.76 9.85 11.13
N GLN A 125 1.99 8.58 10.79
CA GLN A 125 3.26 7.89 11.08
C GLN A 125 4.44 8.51 10.34
N ALA A 126 4.21 9.04 9.14
CA ALA A 126 5.20 9.77 8.36
C ALA A 126 5.37 11.24 8.79
N GLY A 127 4.64 11.70 9.81
CA GLY A 127 4.74 13.08 10.33
C GLY A 127 4.03 14.14 9.48
N LEU A 128 3.12 13.72 8.59
CA LEU A 128 2.35 14.60 7.72
C LEU A 128 1.11 15.13 8.46
N MET A 129 0.64 16.31 8.08
CA MET A 129 -0.74 16.72 8.34
C MET A 129 -1.71 15.76 7.64
N THR A 130 -2.77 15.35 8.31
CA THR A 130 -3.71 14.35 7.78
C THR A 130 -5.09 14.94 7.54
N ILE A 131 -5.62 14.76 6.34
CA ILE A 131 -6.92 15.28 5.91
C ILE A 131 -7.80 14.10 5.45
N LEU A 132 -8.88 13.86 6.20
CA LEU A 132 -9.89 12.87 5.80
C LEU A 132 -10.94 13.53 4.91
N VAL A 133 -11.18 12.94 3.72
CA VAL A 133 -12.29 13.31 2.85
C VAL A 133 -13.42 12.28 2.95
N GLU A 134 -14.65 12.73 3.29
CA GLU A 134 -15.78 11.84 3.58
C GLU A 134 -16.55 11.35 2.32
N THR A 135 -16.01 11.57 1.13
CA THR A 135 -16.62 11.08 -0.14
C THR A 135 -16.28 9.62 -0.45
N GLY A 136 -15.39 9.00 0.32
CA GLY A 136 -14.92 7.62 0.11
C GLY A 136 -15.38 6.66 1.19
N VAL A 137 -14.42 5.88 1.73
CA VAL A 137 -14.70 4.72 2.60
C VAL A 137 -15.06 5.12 4.02
N ASP A 138 -14.27 6.03 4.63
CA ASP A 138 -14.42 6.40 6.03
C ASP A 138 -15.03 7.79 6.20
N SER A 139 -15.51 8.05 7.42
CA SER A 139 -16.17 9.29 7.82
C SER A 139 -15.70 9.72 9.21
N ARG A 140 -16.07 10.93 9.61
CA ARG A 140 -15.88 11.43 10.99
C ARG A 140 -16.45 10.48 12.04
N ARG A 141 -17.57 9.81 11.72
CA ARG A 141 -18.20 8.84 12.61
C ARG A 141 -17.33 7.60 12.78
N THR A 142 -16.82 7.03 11.68
CA THR A 142 -15.94 5.87 11.73
C THR A 142 -14.60 6.21 12.38
N ALA A 143 -14.08 7.44 12.18
CA ALA A 143 -12.89 7.95 12.84
C ALA A 143 -13.02 7.91 14.37
N ALA A 144 -14.15 8.40 14.90
CA ALA A 144 -14.44 8.35 16.34
C ALA A 144 -14.57 6.92 16.86
N MET A 145 -15.19 6.01 16.10
CA MET A 145 -15.35 4.60 16.48
C MET A 145 -14.03 3.84 16.50
N LYS A 146 -13.12 4.13 15.56
CA LYS A 146 -11.81 3.47 15.42
C LYS A 146 -10.72 4.14 16.27
N GLY A 147 -10.99 5.30 16.87
CA GLY A 147 -10.00 6.06 17.64
C GLY A 147 -8.85 6.63 16.79
N ILE A 148 -9.08 6.78 15.48
CA ILE A 148 -8.11 7.38 14.54
C ILE A 148 -8.59 8.80 14.23
N HIS A 149 -7.80 9.79 14.63
CA HIS A 149 -8.18 11.19 14.54
C HIS A 149 -7.35 11.91 13.45
N PRO A 150 -7.95 12.24 12.29
CA PRO A 150 -7.32 13.11 11.30
C PRO A 150 -7.21 14.56 11.85
N ASP A 151 -6.22 15.32 11.39
CA ASP A 151 -6.05 16.72 11.78
C ASP A 151 -7.16 17.60 11.20
N LEU A 152 -7.63 17.26 9.99
CA LEU A 152 -8.76 17.93 9.34
C LEU A 152 -9.70 16.87 8.74
N THR A 153 -11.02 17.11 8.80
CA THR A 153 -12.02 16.33 8.09
C THR A 153 -12.90 17.25 7.25
N VAL A 154 -13.01 16.96 5.97
CA VAL A 154 -13.83 17.68 5.00
C VAL A 154 -14.84 16.76 4.34
N LYS A 155 -16.01 17.29 3.98
CA LYS A 155 -17.05 16.49 3.31
C LYS A 155 -16.66 16.12 1.88
N SER A 156 -15.92 17.03 1.20
CA SER A 156 -15.49 16.86 -0.19
C SER A 156 -14.21 17.63 -0.49
N LEU A 157 -13.57 17.33 -1.63
CA LEU A 157 -12.44 18.15 -2.13
C LEU A 157 -12.84 19.60 -2.40
N ARG A 158 -14.11 19.84 -2.78
CA ARG A 158 -14.63 21.19 -3.00
C ARG A 158 -14.60 22.02 -1.71
N ASP A 159 -14.98 21.40 -0.58
CA ASP A 159 -14.96 22.07 0.72
C ASP A 159 -13.53 22.39 1.15
N LEU A 160 -12.59 21.50 0.87
CA LEU A 160 -11.17 21.76 1.13
C LEU A 160 -10.65 22.93 0.30
N MET A 161 -11.00 23.00 -0.98
CA MET A 161 -10.61 24.13 -1.85
C MET A 161 -11.20 25.46 -1.36
N ALA A 162 -12.47 25.47 -0.92
CA ALA A 162 -13.09 26.68 -0.36
C ALA A 162 -12.37 27.17 0.90
N LEU A 163 -11.97 26.25 1.81
CA LEU A 163 -11.19 26.60 2.99
C LEU A 163 -9.83 27.24 2.63
N TRP A 164 -9.19 26.78 1.56
CA TRP A 164 -7.92 27.36 1.10
C TRP A 164 -8.06 28.73 0.45
N GLU A 165 -9.18 28.98 -0.25
CA GLU A 165 -9.46 30.28 -0.87
C GLU A 165 -9.77 31.37 0.19
N GLU A 166 -10.42 31.01 1.30
CA GLU A 166 -10.71 31.90 2.40
C GLU A 166 -9.46 32.34 3.21
N GLN A 167 -8.33 31.65 3.07
CA GLN A 167 -7.08 31.94 3.78
C GLN A 167 -6.09 32.79 2.96
N LYS A 168 -6.42 33.13 1.72
CA LYS A 168 -5.62 34.02 0.85
C LYS A 168 -6.02 35.48 0.99
#